data_3f6274734f045ae7c399b569b5afe4ab
#
_entry.id   3f6274734f045ae7c399b569b5afe4ab
#
_cell.length_a   1.000
_cell.length_b   1.000
_cell.length_c   1.000
_cell.angle_alpha   90.00
_cell.angle_beta   90.00
_cell.angle_gamma   90.00
#
_symmetry.space_group_name_H-M   'P 1'
#
loop_
_entity.id
_entity.type
_entity.pdbx_description
1 polymer ?
#
loop_
_entity_poly.entity_id
_entity_poly.type
_entity_poly.pdbx_seq_one_letter_code
_entity_poly.pdbx_strand_id
1 'polypeptide(L)'
;MRTSRIGSLEVSVIGLGGNDYNSGFERVTDVVSAALDAGITFFDSAEDYGAGRSEETLGRALGRRRDEIVLSSKYHGQPAEVHAKAEASLRRLGTDHLDLYLLHRPVAGVPLAETLGALSELVEEGKVREIGFSNVDVAQMREAASAATEHHFVNVQGEYNLLSRRAEVEIIPECAATGLAFTAYFPIYHGFLTGSFSRGGPLAPGSRLAVASEARKAAVFTDEHFDILEALTAFAKDRGHSVLDLALARLLAEPGVAAVIPGASLPEHATASAAAGDWVLTPEEIAEVDRIVPYDPASPGTPSTMNGFPV
;
A
#
# COMPACT_ATOMS: atom_id res chain seq x y z
N MET A 1 13.95 -5.96 -10.77
CA MET A 1 12.59 -5.68 -10.23
C MET A 1 11.55 -6.14 -11.22
N ARG A 2 10.62 -7.00 -10.80
CA ARG A 2 9.45 -7.42 -11.62
C ARG A 2 8.45 -6.28 -11.75
N THR A 3 7.65 -6.30 -12.81
CA THR A 3 6.56 -5.35 -13.05
C THR A 3 5.21 -6.05 -13.12
N SER A 4 4.14 -5.30 -12.91
CA SER A 4 2.75 -5.70 -13.03
C SER A 4 1.94 -4.57 -13.65
N ARG A 5 0.61 -4.74 -13.78
CA ARG A 5 -0.27 -3.73 -14.36
C ARG A 5 -1.37 -3.29 -13.41
N ILE A 6 -1.64 -1.98 -13.44
CA ILE A 6 -2.82 -1.35 -12.84
C ILE A 6 -3.49 -0.56 -13.96
N GLY A 7 -4.57 -1.11 -14.54
CA GLY A 7 -5.14 -0.56 -15.76
C GLY A 7 -4.11 -0.49 -16.89
N SER A 8 -3.90 0.69 -17.46
CA SER A 8 -2.89 0.95 -18.49
C SER A 8 -1.47 1.12 -17.94
N LEU A 9 -1.33 1.31 -16.61
CA LEU A 9 -0.05 1.63 -15.97
C LEU A 9 0.80 0.37 -15.76
N GLU A 10 2.07 0.43 -16.11
CA GLU A 10 3.07 -0.56 -15.72
C GLU A 10 3.77 -0.10 -14.46
N VAL A 11 3.71 -0.90 -13.39
CA VAL A 11 4.24 -0.57 -12.07
C VAL A 11 5.23 -1.62 -11.61
N SER A 12 6.23 -1.24 -10.81
CA SER A 12 7.03 -2.20 -10.05
C SER A 12 6.14 -2.94 -9.04
N VAL A 13 6.34 -4.26 -8.87
CA VAL A 13 5.55 -5.05 -7.90
C VAL A 13 5.79 -4.63 -6.45
N ILE A 14 6.93 -3.99 -6.16
CA ILE A 14 7.19 -3.27 -4.92
C ILE A 14 7.05 -1.79 -5.22
N GLY A 15 6.11 -1.14 -4.53
CA GLY A 15 5.98 0.31 -4.53
C GLY A 15 6.59 0.93 -3.27
N LEU A 16 6.49 2.23 -3.12
CA LEU A 16 6.95 2.96 -1.95
C LEU A 16 5.83 3.84 -1.37
N GLY A 17 5.40 3.54 -0.13
CA GLY A 17 4.36 4.28 0.59
C GLY A 17 4.91 5.52 1.29
N GLY A 18 4.30 6.68 1.03
CA GLY A 18 4.73 7.99 1.51
C GLY A 18 4.14 8.45 2.86
N ASN A 19 3.40 7.61 3.58
CA ASN A 19 2.74 8.05 4.82
C ASN A 19 3.69 8.67 5.88
N ASP A 20 4.98 8.30 5.86
CA ASP A 20 5.99 8.80 6.80
C ASP A 20 6.87 9.95 6.22
N TYR A 21 6.57 10.47 5.03
CA TYR A 21 7.36 11.50 4.36
C TYR A 21 7.21 12.92 4.94
N ASN A 22 6.55 13.06 6.06
CA ASN A 22 6.48 14.28 6.86
C ASN A 22 7.72 14.51 7.76
N SER A 23 8.69 13.57 7.77
CA SER A 23 9.78 13.50 8.77
C SER A 23 11.10 14.17 8.37
N GLY A 24 11.12 14.98 7.31
CA GLY A 24 12.30 15.75 6.89
C GLY A 24 12.73 15.49 5.44
N PHE A 25 12.92 16.59 4.71
CA PHE A 25 13.16 16.57 3.26
C PHE A 25 14.41 15.80 2.83
N GLU A 26 15.56 16.02 3.51
CA GLU A 26 16.81 15.37 3.11
C GLU A 26 16.71 13.85 3.20
N ARG A 27 16.17 13.33 4.31
CA ARG A 27 15.97 11.90 4.48
C ARG A 27 15.07 11.30 3.40
N VAL A 28 13.98 11.98 3.06
CA VAL A 28 13.04 11.48 2.04
C VAL A 28 13.70 11.48 0.67
N THR A 29 14.54 12.47 0.35
CA THR A 29 15.30 12.52 -0.90
C THR A 29 16.23 11.31 -1.03
N ASP A 30 16.93 10.94 0.04
CA ASP A 30 17.82 9.78 0.04
C ASP A 30 17.03 8.46 -0.12
N VAL A 31 15.89 8.35 0.56
CA VAL A 31 14.99 7.19 0.42
C VAL A 31 14.44 7.06 -1.00
N VAL A 32 13.95 8.16 -1.58
CA VAL A 32 13.41 8.19 -2.95
C VAL A 32 14.49 7.84 -3.97
N SER A 33 15.71 8.38 -3.83
CA SER A 33 16.83 8.05 -4.70
C SER A 33 17.18 6.56 -4.62
N ALA A 34 17.32 6.01 -3.41
CA ALA A 34 17.63 4.61 -3.22
C ALA A 34 16.53 3.68 -3.78
N ALA A 35 15.27 4.07 -3.64
CA ALA A 35 14.14 3.33 -4.21
C ALA A 35 14.20 3.30 -5.74
N LEU A 36 14.40 4.44 -6.38
CA LEU A 36 14.55 4.54 -7.84
C LEU A 36 15.74 3.75 -8.35
N ASP A 37 16.89 3.85 -7.68
CA ASP A 37 18.12 3.14 -8.06
C ASP A 37 17.97 1.62 -7.86
N ALA A 38 17.09 1.17 -6.95
CA ALA A 38 16.70 -0.22 -6.77
C ALA A 38 15.59 -0.70 -7.74
N GLY A 39 15.11 0.18 -8.62
CA GLY A 39 14.10 -0.12 -9.64
C GLY A 39 12.65 -0.03 -9.17
N ILE A 40 12.37 0.61 -8.03
CA ILE A 40 11.01 0.93 -7.63
C ILE A 40 10.51 2.09 -8.50
N THR A 41 9.41 1.87 -9.22
CA THR A 41 8.78 2.88 -10.09
C THR A 41 7.39 3.28 -9.62
N PHE A 42 6.82 2.64 -8.62
CA PHE A 42 5.49 2.94 -8.09
C PHE A 42 5.58 3.67 -6.76
N PHE A 43 5.14 4.92 -6.71
CA PHE A 43 5.16 5.78 -5.52
C PHE A 43 3.75 6.20 -5.14
N ASP A 44 3.41 6.03 -3.85
CA ASP A 44 2.06 6.27 -3.33
C ASP A 44 2.08 7.28 -2.18
N SER A 45 1.25 8.31 -2.30
CA SER A 45 1.03 9.34 -1.28
C SER A 45 -0.47 9.55 -1.04
N ALA A 46 -0.84 10.57 -0.28
CA ALA A 46 -2.20 11.05 -0.10
C ALA A 46 -2.21 12.50 0.40
N GLU A 47 -3.30 13.24 0.11
CA GLU A 47 -3.47 14.64 0.53
C GLU A 47 -3.48 14.83 2.05
N ASP A 48 -3.94 13.83 2.79
CA ASP A 48 -4.05 13.86 4.25
C ASP A 48 -2.76 13.39 4.97
N TYR A 49 -1.79 12.82 4.26
CA TYR A 49 -0.53 12.41 4.87
C TYR A 49 0.29 13.62 5.31
N GLY A 50 0.35 13.81 6.65
CA GLY A 50 0.99 14.98 7.23
C GLY A 50 0.38 16.33 6.80
N ALA A 51 -0.93 16.35 6.49
CA ALA A 51 -1.65 17.52 5.94
C ALA A 51 -1.01 18.05 4.65
N GLY A 52 -0.72 17.17 3.71
CA GLY A 52 -0.13 17.48 2.39
C GLY A 52 1.40 17.53 2.37
N ARG A 53 2.08 17.49 3.52
CA ARG A 53 3.56 17.52 3.57
C ARG A 53 4.21 16.32 2.90
N SER A 54 3.54 15.16 2.91
CA SER A 54 4.04 13.99 2.19
C SER A 54 4.13 14.25 0.69
N GLU A 55 3.08 14.81 0.09
CA GLU A 55 3.07 15.16 -1.33
C GLU A 55 4.12 16.23 -1.66
N GLU A 56 4.23 17.31 -0.86
CA GLU A 56 5.23 18.36 -1.06
C GLU A 56 6.67 17.80 -1.01
N THR A 57 6.93 16.93 -0.02
CA THR A 57 8.26 16.36 0.17
C THR A 57 8.60 15.37 -0.94
N LEU A 58 7.64 14.53 -1.33
CA LEU A 58 7.80 13.57 -2.43
C LEU A 58 8.03 14.29 -3.75
N GLY A 59 7.20 15.27 -4.10
CA GLY A 59 7.34 16.05 -5.33
C GLY A 59 8.71 16.73 -5.45
N ARG A 60 9.20 17.34 -4.37
CA ARG A 60 10.54 17.94 -4.33
C ARG A 60 11.65 16.91 -4.43
N ALA A 61 11.50 15.73 -3.80
CA ALA A 61 12.48 14.65 -3.84
C ALA A 61 12.59 14.02 -5.24
N LEU A 62 11.47 13.85 -5.94
CA LEU A 62 11.41 13.33 -7.31
C LEU A 62 12.08 14.32 -8.30
N GLY A 63 11.75 15.60 -8.19
CA GLY A 63 12.32 16.63 -9.08
C GLY A 63 12.19 16.26 -10.55
N ARG A 64 13.35 16.12 -11.25
CA ARG A 64 13.39 15.78 -12.68
C ARG A 64 13.12 14.31 -12.99
N ARG A 65 13.06 13.45 -11.96
CA ARG A 65 12.81 12.01 -12.12
C ARG A 65 11.31 11.66 -12.11
N ARG A 66 10.41 12.68 -12.13
CA ARG A 66 8.95 12.49 -12.13
C ARG A 66 8.48 11.55 -13.26
N ASP A 67 9.06 11.66 -14.44
CA ASP A 67 8.66 10.89 -15.62
C ASP A 67 9.18 9.44 -15.61
N GLU A 68 10.02 9.07 -14.64
CA GLU A 68 10.53 7.70 -14.47
C GLU A 68 9.58 6.82 -13.66
N ILE A 69 8.49 7.38 -13.11
CA ILE A 69 7.64 6.72 -12.12
C ILE A 69 6.16 6.75 -12.46
N VAL A 70 5.42 5.86 -11.82
CA VAL A 70 3.97 5.92 -11.66
C VAL A 70 3.69 6.54 -10.29
N LEU A 71 3.07 7.71 -10.29
CA LEU A 71 2.75 8.48 -9.10
C LEU A 71 1.28 8.34 -8.75
N SER A 72 1.02 7.78 -7.56
CA SER A 72 -0.31 7.67 -6.97
C SER A 72 -0.51 8.70 -5.86
N SER A 73 -1.68 9.31 -5.81
CA SER A 73 -2.16 10.04 -4.64
C SER A 73 -3.64 9.78 -4.39
N LYS A 74 -4.14 10.26 -3.26
CA LYS A 74 -5.51 10.00 -2.81
C LYS A 74 -6.15 11.27 -2.28
N TYR A 75 -7.48 11.33 -2.41
CA TYR A 75 -8.28 12.36 -1.76
C TYR A 75 -9.35 11.72 -0.86
N HIS A 76 -9.82 12.48 0.11
CA HIS A 76 -10.96 12.14 0.95
C HIS A 76 -11.94 13.30 0.95
N GLY A 77 -13.21 13.07 0.56
CA GLY A 77 -14.23 14.11 0.54
C GLY A 77 -15.36 13.83 -0.43
N GLN A 78 -16.18 14.85 -0.63
CA GLN A 78 -17.35 14.81 -1.51
C GLN A 78 -16.93 14.86 -2.99
N PRO A 79 -17.76 14.33 -3.93
CA PRO A 79 -17.51 14.44 -5.36
C PRO A 79 -17.27 15.87 -5.83
N ALA A 80 -18.00 16.83 -5.30
CA ALA A 80 -17.84 18.25 -5.65
C ALA A 80 -16.47 18.85 -5.26
N GLU A 81 -15.70 18.19 -4.38
CA GLU A 81 -14.39 18.66 -3.94
C GLU A 81 -13.24 18.07 -4.79
N VAL A 82 -13.52 17.05 -5.61
CA VAL A 82 -12.52 16.25 -6.33
C VAL A 82 -11.54 17.11 -7.12
N HIS A 83 -12.06 18.03 -7.95
CA HIS A 83 -11.22 18.91 -8.79
C HIS A 83 -10.30 19.79 -7.95
N ALA A 84 -10.85 20.49 -6.96
CA ALA A 84 -10.06 21.38 -6.10
C ALA A 84 -8.97 20.62 -5.34
N LYS A 85 -9.26 19.41 -4.88
CA LYS A 85 -8.33 18.54 -4.18
C LYS A 85 -7.24 17.98 -5.11
N ALA A 86 -7.62 17.52 -6.31
CA ALA A 86 -6.67 17.08 -7.32
C ALA A 86 -5.70 18.21 -7.70
N GLU A 87 -6.19 19.40 -7.97
CA GLU A 87 -5.34 20.56 -8.27
C GLU A 87 -4.42 20.96 -7.10
N ALA A 88 -4.91 20.82 -5.86
CA ALA A 88 -4.07 21.04 -4.69
C ALA A 88 -2.95 20.00 -4.58
N SER A 89 -3.25 18.72 -4.84
CA SER A 89 -2.26 17.63 -4.88
C SER A 89 -1.23 17.86 -5.99
N LEU A 90 -1.67 18.20 -7.20
CA LEU A 90 -0.76 18.51 -8.32
C LEU A 90 0.20 19.66 -7.98
N ARG A 91 -0.32 20.74 -7.35
CA ARG A 91 0.54 21.86 -6.90
C ARG A 91 1.56 21.43 -5.85
N ARG A 92 1.17 20.62 -4.84
CA ARG A 92 2.09 20.13 -3.80
C ARG A 92 3.14 19.19 -4.37
N LEU A 93 2.74 18.30 -5.28
CA LEU A 93 3.64 17.37 -5.96
C LEU A 93 4.52 18.04 -7.04
N GLY A 94 4.17 19.25 -7.48
CA GLY A 94 4.92 19.98 -8.52
C GLY A 94 4.85 19.29 -9.88
N THR A 95 3.73 18.69 -10.24
CA THR A 95 3.49 17.99 -11.50
C THR A 95 2.17 18.43 -12.13
N ASP A 96 2.00 18.22 -13.42
CA ASP A 96 0.79 18.54 -14.17
C ASP A 96 -0.22 17.38 -14.23
N HIS A 97 0.19 16.15 -13.87
CA HIS A 97 -0.69 15.00 -13.85
C HIS A 97 -0.34 14.00 -12.72
N LEU A 98 -1.34 13.21 -12.34
CA LEU A 98 -1.19 11.99 -11.55
C LEU A 98 -1.37 10.78 -12.45
N ASP A 99 -0.59 9.72 -12.22
CA ASP A 99 -0.78 8.48 -12.95
C ASP A 99 -1.96 7.68 -12.39
N LEU A 100 -2.13 7.66 -11.06
CA LEU A 100 -3.23 7.00 -10.39
C LEU A 100 -3.80 7.91 -9.29
N TYR A 101 -5.11 8.17 -9.32
CA TYR A 101 -5.77 8.97 -8.29
C TYR A 101 -6.89 8.20 -7.63
N LEU A 102 -6.84 8.08 -6.31
CA LEU A 102 -7.74 7.21 -5.56
C LEU A 102 -8.71 7.99 -4.66
N LEU A 103 -9.96 7.54 -4.59
CA LEU A 103 -10.79 7.83 -3.43
C LEU A 103 -10.17 7.14 -2.22
N HIS A 104 -9.72 7.90 -1.22
CA HIS A 104 -9.01 7.33 -0.06
C HIS A 104 -9.93 6.49 0.82
N ARG A 105 -11.17 6.96 1.02
CA ARG A 105 -12.24 6.25 1.75
C ARG A 105 -13.59 6.69 1.21
N PRO A 106 -14.55 5.76 1.05
CA PRO A 106 -15.93 6.11 0.75
C PRO A 106 -16.52 7.03 1.81
N VAL A 107 -17.29 8.00 1.35
CA VAL A 107 -18.04 8.91 2.24
C VAL A 107 -19.44 8.34 2.48
N ALA A 108 -19.83 8.23 3.73
CA ALA A 108 -21.12 7.66 4.09
C ALA A 108 -22.28 8.43 3.42
N GLY A 109 -23.17 7.71 2.74
CA GLY A 109 -24.33 8.27 2.05
C GLY A 109 -24.03 8.91 0.69
N VAL A 110 -22.79 8.84 0.20
CA VAL A 110 -22.42 9.30 -1.15
C VAL A 110 -22.31 8.08 -2.06
N PRO A 111 -23.13 8.00 -3.13
CA PRO A 111 -23.01 6.93 -4.12
C PRO A 111 -21.64 6.96 -4.82
N LEU A 112 -21.03 5.79 -5.02
CA LEU A 112 -19.75 5.70 -5.74
C LEU A 112 -19.88 6.11 -7.21
N ALA A 113 -21.08 6.02 -7.79
CA ALA A 113 -21.36 6.53 -9.12
C ALA A 113 -21.07 8.04 -9.27
N GLU A 114 -21.41 8.85 -8.25
CA GLU A 114 -21.14 10.30 -8.26
C GLU A 114 -19.64 10.57 -8.15
N THR A 115 -18.94 9.80 -7.31
CA THR A 115 -17.48 9.87 -7.18
C THR A 115 -16.77 9.46 -8.47
N LEU A 116 -17.25 8.39 -9.12
CA LEU A 116 -16.73 7.92 -10.40
C LEU A 116 -16.89 9.02 -11.47
N GLY A 117 -18.06 9.67 -11.54
CA GLY A 117 -18.30 10.78 -12.48
C GLY A 117 -17.28 11.91 -12.31
N ALA A 118 -17.11 12.40 -11.09
CA ALA A 118 -16.18 13.49 -10.81
C ALA A 118 -14.69 13.11 -11.06
N LEU A 119 -14.30 11.86 -10.82
CA LEU A 119 -12.96 11.38 -11.14
C LEU A 119 -12.76 11.19 -12.64
N SER A 120 -13.80 10.76 -13.38
CA SER A 120 -13.77 10.63 -14.84
C SER A 120 -13.50 11.96 -15.54
N GLU A 121 -14.06 13.06 -15.04
CA GLU A 121 -13.79 14.40 -15.57
C GLU A 121 -12.30 14.75 -15.49
N LEU A 122 -11.59 14.35 -14.42
CA LEU A 122 -10.14 14.56 -14.31
C LEU A 122 -9.34 13.73 -15.32
N VAL A 123 -9.84 12.55 -15.70
CA VAL A 123 -9.22 11.74 -16.77
C VAL A 123 -9.43 12.41 -18.12
N GLU A 124 -10.63 12.90 -18.42
CA GLU A 124 -10.94 13.64 -19.67
C GLU A 124 -10.11 14.92 -19.79
N GLU A 125 -9.85 15.60 -18.67
CA GLU A 125 -8.98 16.77 -18.61
C GLU A 125 -7.48 16.44 -18.75
N GLY A 126 -7.09 15.17 -18.70
CA GLY A 126 -5.70 14.72 -18.74
C GLY A 126 -4.90 14.99 -17.46
N LYS A 127 -5.57 15.36 -16.37
CA LYS A 127 -4.95 15.58 -15.05
C LYS A 127 -4.66 14.27 -14.31
N VAL A 128 -5.38 13.20 -14.67
CA VAL A 128 -5.26 11.86 -14.09
C VAL A 128 -5.26 10.84 -15.21
N ARG A 129 -4.41 9.82 -15.15
CA ARG A 129 -4.37 8.77 -16.18
C ARG A 129 -5.32 7.62 -15.84
N GLU A 130 -5.30 7.17 -14.59
CA GLU A 130 -6.13 6.08 -14.10
C GLU A 130 -6.73 6.43 -12.74
N ILE A 131 -7.91 5.86 -12.45
CA ILE A 131 -8.65 6.10 -11.20
C ILE A 131 -8.87 4.82 -10.43
N GLY A 132 -8.99 4.94 -9.12
CA GLY A 132 -9.23 3.80 -8.24
C GLY A 132 -9.84 4.23 -6.91
N PHE A 133 -9.98 3.27 -6.01
CA PHE A 133 -10.48 3.52 -4.67
C PHE A 133 -9.72 2.70 -3.61
N SER A 134 -9.83 3.13 -2.38
CA SER A 134 -9.23 2.48 -1.22
C SER A 134 -10.28 2.28 -0.13
N ASN A 135 -10.10 1.24 0.69
CA ASN A 135 -10.96 0.97 1.85
C ASN A 135 -12.44 0.77 1.50
N VAL A 136 -12.72 0.09 0.41
CA VAL A 136 -14.07 -0.28 -0.06
C VAL A 136 -14.41 -1.71 0.34
N ASP A 137 -15.70 -2.00 0.44
CA ASP A 137 -16.24 -3.36 0.51
C ASP A 137 -16.71 -3.87 -0.86
N VAL A 138 -17.06 -5.16 -0.94
CA VAL A 138 -17.51 -5.80 -2.19
C VAL A 138 -18.79 -5.18 -2.74
N ALA A 139 -19.72 -4.73 -1.87
CA ALA A 139 -20.95 -4.10 -2.33
C ALA A 139 -20.65 -2.77 -3.04
N GLN A 140 -19.73 -2.00 -2.49
CA GLN A 140 -19.25 -0.75 -3.08
C GLN A 140 -18.47 -0.99 -4.39
N MET A 141 -17.66 -2.06 -4.48
CA MET A 141 -16.99 -2.44 -5.73
C MET A 141 -18.01 -2.75 -6.83
N ARG A 142 -19.07 -3.51 -6.53
CA ARG A 142 -20.13 -3.85 -7.47
C ARG A 142 -21.00 -2.66 -7.86
N GLU A 143 -21.29 -1.76 -6.91
CA GLU A 143 -21.96 -0.48 -7.19
C GLU A 143 -21.16 0.32 -8.22
N ALA A 144 -19.86 0.52 -7.97
CA ALA A 144 -18.98 1.24 -8.87
C ALA A 144 -18.88 0.60 -10.27
N ALA A 145 -18.78 -0.74 -10.34
CA ALA A 145 -18.76 -1.47 -11.60
C ALA A 145 -20.05 -1.30 -12.40
N SER A 146 -21.20 -1.25 -11.70
CA SER A 146 -22.52 -1.06 -12.33
C SER A 146 -22.72 0.36 -12.89
N ALA A 147 -21.99 1.34 -12.34
CA ALA A 147 -22.03 2.74 -12.77
C ALA A 147 -20.96 3.08 -13.84
N ALA A 148 -20.05 2.16 -14.13
CA ALA A 148 -18.97 2.37 -15.08
C ALA A 148 -19.51 2.63 -16.50
N THR A 149 -18.85 3.57 -17.19
CA THR A 149 -19.13 3.93 -18.58
C THR A 149 -17.84 3.79 -19.40
N GLU A 150 -17.35 4.87 -20.01
CA GLU A 150 -16.05 4.89 -20.69
C GLU A 150 -14.89 4.78 -19.69
N HIS A 151 -15.02 5.43 -18.52
CA HIS A 151 -14.06 5.34 -17.43
C HIS A 151 -14.58 4.43 -16.31
N HIS A 152 -13.69 3.70 -15.68
CA HIS A 152 -13.98 2.80 -14.57
C HIS A 152 -12.80 2.77 -13.61
N PHE A 153 -13.04 2.38 -12.38
CA PHE A 153 -11.95 2.14 -11.46
C PHE A 153 -11.12 0.94 -11.91
N VAL A 154 -9.80 1.08 -11.87
CA VAL A 154 -8.85 0.02 -12.26
C VAL A 154 -8.08 -0.58 -11.08
N ASN A 155 -8.18 0.06 -9.90
CA ASN A 155 -7.41 -0.33 -8.72
C ASN A 155 -8.24 -0.30 -7.45
N VAL A 156 -8.06 -1.32 -6.62
CA VAL A 156 -8.46 -1.35 -5.21
C VAL A 156 -7.20 -1.33 -4.35
N GLN A 157 -7.05 -0.33 -3.49
CA GLN A 157 -5.98 -0.32 -2.51
C GLN A 157 -6.53 -0.72 -1.14
N GLY A 158 -6.02 -1.82 -0.56
CA GLY A 158 -6.53 -2.40 0.68
C GLY A 158 -5.42 -2.83 1.65
N GLU A 159 -5.80 -2.94 2.95
CA GLU A 159 -4.91 -3.53 3.94
C GLU A 159 -4.70 -5.01 3.65
N TYR A 160 -3.42 -5.41 3.56
CA TYR A 160 -3.07 -6.82 3.43
C TYR A 160 -1.64 -7.09 3.92
N ASN A 161 -1.51 -8.03 4.83
CA ASN A 161 -0.24 -8.56 5.33
C ASN A 161 -0.45 -9.96 5.90
N LEU A 162 0.62 -10.66 6.26
CA LEU A 162 0.53 -12.04 6.76
C LEU A 162 -0.27 -12.19 8.06
N LEU A 163 -0.38 -11.13 8.87
CA LEU A 163 -1.15 -11.12 10.12
C LEU A 163 -2.56 -10.51 9.96
N SER A 164 -2.91 -10.01 8.76
CA SER A 164 -4.22 -9.47 8.41
C SER A 164 -4.57 -9.89 6.98
N ARG A 165 -5.13 -11.10 6.84
CA ARG A 165 -5.38 -11.77 5.54
C ARG A 165 -6.84 -11.66 5.08
N ARG A 166 -7.65 -10.82 5.70
CA ARG A 166 -9.07 -10.68 5.39
C ARG A 166 -9.34 -10.36 3.91
N ALA A 167 -8.45 -9.62 3.24
CA ALA A 167 -8.60 -9.28 1.84
C ALA A 167 -8.69 -10.52 0.92
N GLU A 168 -8.09 -11.65 1.31
CA GLU A 168 -8.11 -12.92 0.55
C GLU A 168 -9.51 -13.55 0.46
N VAL A 169 -10.44 -13.19 1.36
CA VAL A 169 -11.76 -13.81 1.42
C VAL A 169 -12.73 -13.19 0.45
N GLU A 170 -12.71 -11.88 0.31
CA GLU A 170 -13.75 -11.15 -0.42
C GLU A 170 -13.17 -10.17 -1.45
N ILE A 171 -12.24 -9.30 -1.04
CA ILE A 171 -11.80 -8.17 -1.86
C ILE A 171 -10.91 -8.63 -3.02
N ILE A 172 -9.89 -9.45 -2.75
CA ILE A 172 -8.98 -9.92 -3.81
C ILE A 172 -9.72 -10.84 -4.81
N PRO A 173 -10.56 -11.80 -4.38
CA PRO A 173 -11.39 -12.56 -5.31
C PRO A 173 -12.33 -11.70 -6.15
N GLU A 174 -12.95 -10.66 -5.58
CA GLU A 174 -13.80 -9.74 -6.36
C GLU A 174 -12.96 -8.91 -7.35
N CYS A 175 -11.74 -8.49 -6.98
CA CYS A 175 -10.81 -7.85 -7.91
C CYS A 175 -10.53 -8.76 -9.10
N ALA A 176 -10.20 -10.03 -8.85
CA ALA A 176 -9.93 -11.00 -9.91
C ALA A 176 -11.15 -11.22 -10.82
N ALA A 177 -12.35 -11.26 -10.25
CA ALA A 177 -13.60 -11.43 -10.99
C ALA A 177 -13.98 -10.23 -11.85
N THR A 178 -13.57 -9.03 -11.45
CA THR A 178 -13.93 -7.75 -12.11
C THR A 178 -12.79 -7.14 -12.93
N GLY A 179 -11.59 -7.76 -12.93
CA GLY A 179 -10.41 -7.26 -13.65
C GLY A 179 -9.73 -6.07 -12.98
N LEU A 180 -10.05 -5.80 -11.70
CA LEU A 180 -9.40 -4.77 -10.91
C LEU A 180 -8.04 -5.27 -10.38
N ALA A 181 -7.03 -4.41 -10.37
CA ALA A 181 -5.77 -4.68 -9.72
C ALA A 181 -5.89 -4.42 -8.21
N PHE A 182 -5.40 -5.34 -7.37
CA PHE A 182 -5.30 -5.09 -5.93
C PHE A 182 -3.91 -4.59 -5.57
N THR A 183 -3.83 -3.50 -4.80
CA THR A 183 -2.59 -2.95 -4.24
C THR A 183 -2.64 -3.06 -2.71
N ALA A 184 -1.64 -3.74 -2.13
CA ALA A 184 -1.59 -3.95 -0.68
C ALA A 184 -0.87 -2.80 0.03
N TYR A 185 -1.58 -2.07 0.88
CA TYR A 185 -0.94 -1.18 1.85
C TYR A 185 -0.72 -1.90 3.18
N PHE A 186 0.20 -1.37 4.01
CA PHE A 186 0.53 -1.93 5.33
C PHE A 186 1.12 -3.36 5.30
N PRO A 187 1.91 -3.73 4.28
CA PRO A 187 2.31 -5.11 4.02
C PRO A 187 3.24 -5.69 5.09
N ILE A 188 3.92 -4.86 5.88
CA ILE A 188 4.89 -5.27 6.91
C ILE A 188 4.40 -5.07 8.35
N TYR A 189 3.09 -4.89 8.55
CA TYR A 189 2.43 -4.80 9.87
C TYR A 189 3.18 -3.92 10.88
N HIS A 190 3.20 -2.58 10.66
CA HIS A 190 3.95 -1.60 11.48
C HIS A 190 5.47 -1.82 11.53
N GLY A 191 6.04 -2.58 10.61
CA GLY A 191 7.44 -2.99 10.65
C GLY A 191 7.69 -4.28 11.45
N PHE A 192 6.66 -4.90 12.01
CA PHE A 192 6.80 -6.14 12.78
C PHE A 192 7.37 -7.28 11.93
N LEU A 193 6.89 -7.42 10.69
CA LEU A 193 7.33 -8.45 9.74
C LEU A 193 8.68 -8.14 9.04
N THR A 194 9.43 -7.15 9.51
CA THR A 194 10.81 -6.92 9.05
C THR A 194 11.85 -7.78 9.76
N GLY A 195 11.48 -8.41 10.88
CA GLY A 195 12.41 -9.13 11.75
C GLY A 195 13.24 -8.23 12.67
N SER A 196 12.93 -6.92 12.73
CA SER A 196 13.66 -5.97 13.59
C SER A 196 13.24 -6.04 15.08
N PHE A 197 12.21 -6.81 15.40
CA PHE A 197 11.70 -6.96 16.77
C PHE A 197 11.98 -8.36 17.27
N SER A 198 12.28 -8.45 18.58
CA SER A 198 12.46 -9.71 19.30
C SER A 198 11.63 -9.71 20.57
N ARG A 199 11.20 -10.91 21.00
CA ARG A 199 10.40 -11.10 22.21
C ARG A 199 11.12 -10.52 23.43
N GLY A 200 10.48 -9.55 24.11
CA GLY A 200 11.05 -8.84 25.25
C GLY A 200 12.24 -7.93 24.95
N GLY A 201 12.59 -7.76 23.69
CA GLY A 201 13.68 -6.89 23.26
C GLY A 201 13.31 -5.41 23.26
N PRO A 202 14.32 -4.52 23.20
CA PRO A 202 14.09 -3.08 23.14
C PRO A 202 13.49 -2.68 21.79
N LEU A 203 12.65 -1.62 21.78
CA LEU A 203 12.17 -1.00 20.56
C LEU A 203 13.22 -0.06 19.98
N ALA A 204 13.46 -0.16 18.71
CA ALA A 204 14.38 0.77 18.02
C ALA A 204 13.86 2.21 18.16
N PRO A 205 14.67 3.17 18.64
CA PRO A 205 14.27 4.56 18.76
C PRO A 205 13.80 5.10 17.39
N GLY A 206 12.64 5.77 17.38
CA GLY A 206 12.07 6.35 16.15
C GLY A 206 11.31 5.34 15.26
N SER A 207 11.24 4.06 15.62
CA SER A 207 10.35 3.13 14.93
C SER A 207 8.88 3.50 15.19
N ARG A 208 8.00 3.19 14.24
CA ARG A 208 6.55 3.48 14.34
C ARG A 208 5.94 2.89 15.63
N LEU A 209 6.36 1.69 16.03
CA LEU A 209 5.90 1.04 17.25
C LEU A 209 6.50 1.66 18.52
N ALA A 210 7.69 2.26 18.47
CA ALA A 210 8.26 2.93 19.65
C ALA A 210 7.40 4.12 20.11
N VAL A 211 6.77 4.83 19.17
CA VAL A 211 5.90 5.99 19.43
C VAL A 211 4.41 5.64 19.47
N ALA A 212 4.05 4.38 19.26
CA ALA A 212 2.66 3.92 19.28
C ALA A 212 2.09 3.91 20.71
N SER A 213 0.76 3.94 20.81
CA SER A 213 0.07 3.76 22.09
C SER A 213 0.34 2.38 22.68
N GLU A 214 0.27 2.26 24.01
CA GLU A 214 0.44 0.97 24.69
C GLU A 214 -0.59 -0.07 24.25
N ALA A 215 -1.83 0.36 23.97
CA ALA A 215 -2.86 -0.52 23.43
C ALA A 215 -2.45 -1.11 22.06
N ARG A 216 -1.84 -0.32 21.19
CA ARG A 216 -1.34 -0.79 19.91
C ARG A 216 -0.14 -1.71 20.09
N LYS A 217 0.81 -1.36 20.95
CA LYS A 217 1.95 -2.24 21.24
C LYS A 217 1.47 -3.60 21.76
N ALA A 218 0.51 -3.62 22.67
CA ALA A 218 -0.08 -4.84 23.19
C ALA A 218 -0.78 -5.68 22.10
N ALA A 219 -1.43 -5.03 21.14
CA ALA A 219 -2.06 -5.72 20.02
C ALA A 219 -1.07 -6.32 19.00
N VAL A 220 0.11 -5.69 18.84
CA VAL A 220 1.15 -6.18 17.93
C VAL A 220 2.07 -7.20 18.61
N PHE A 221 2.51 -6.95 19.84
CA PHE A 221 3.49 -7.76 20.54
C PHE A 221 2.83 -8.85 21.39
N THR A 222 2.06 -9.72 20.76
CA THR A 222 1.50 -10.91 21.39
C THR A 222 2.47 -12.10 21.29
N ASP A 223 2.36 -13.08 22.18
CA ASP A 223 3.15 -14.30 22.11
C ASP A 223 2.91 -15.04 20.79
N GLU A 224 1.66 -15.12 20.36
CA GLU A 224 1.26 -15.72 19.08
C GLU A 224 1.95 -15.05 17.87
N HIS A 225 1.97 -13.72 17.82
CA HIS A 225 2.65 -13.01 16.74
C HIS A 225 4.16 -13.25 16.75
N PHE A 226 4.80 -13.35 17.93
CA PHE A 226 6.20 -13.68 18.01
C PHE A 226 6.50 -15.14 17.59
N ASP A 227 5.64 -16.10 17.96
CA ASP A 227 5.78 -17.49 17.53
C ASP A 227 5.70 -17.57 16.00
N ILE A 228 4.77 -16.86 15.38
CA ILE A 228 4.65 -16.74 13.92
C ILE A 228 5.90 -16.09 13.32
N LEU A 229 6.36 -14.95 13.87
CA LEU A 229 7.52 -14.23 13.36
C LEU A 229 8.80 -15.11 13.41
N GLU A 230 9.00 -15.83 14.50
CA GLU A 230 10.13 -16.72 14.68
C GLU A 230 10.09 -17.88 13.67
N ALA A 231 8.92 -18.49 13.44
CA ALA A 231 8.75 -19.55 12.47
C ALA A 231 8.94 -19.06 11.02
N LEU A 232 8.37 -17.90 10.65
CA LEU A 232 8.58 -17.28 9.34
C LEU A 232 10.06 -16.90 9.12
N THR A 233 10.73 -16.42 10.17
CA THR A 233 12.16 -16.07 10.11
C THR A 233 13.02 -17.30 9.86
N ALA A 234 12.74 -18.40 10.54
CA ALA A 234 13.44 -19.66 10.31
C ALA A 234 13.21 -20.18 8.88
N PHE A 235 11.95 -20.19 8.42
CA PHE A 235 11.59 -20.59 7.05
C PHE A 235 12.35 -19.81 5.98
N ALA A 236 12.36 -18.46 6.10
CA ALA A 236 13.05 -17.59 5.15
C ALA A 236 14.57 -17.80 5.16
N LYS A 237 15.15 -17.88 6.37
CA LYS A 237 16.61 -18.08 6.56
C LYS A 237 17.10 -19.38 5.95
N ASP A 238 16.36 -20.49 6.08
CA ASP A 238 16.70 -21.78 5.50
C ASP A 238 16.77 -21.74 3.96
N ARG A 239 16.16 -20.71 3.35
CA ARG A 239 16.14 -20.44 1.90
C ARG A 239 17.05 -19.29 1.46
N GLY A 240 17.84 -18.74 2.39
CA GLY A 240 18.77 -17.64 2.12
C GLY A 240 18.12 -16.25 2.02
N HIS A 241 16.91 -16.09 2.55
CA HIS A 241 16.13 -14.87 2.53
C HIS A 241 15.86 -14.31 3.92
N SER A 242 15.43 -13.06 3.99
CA SER A 242 14.94 -12.43 5.20
C SER A 242 13.42 -12.68 5.39
N VAL A 243 12.92 -12.48 6.61
CA VAL A 243 11.47 -12.52 6.86
C VAL A 243 10.73 -11.38 6.15
N LEU A 244 11.39 -10.24 5.90
CA LEU A 244 10.86 -9.15 5.08
C LEU A 244 10.63 -9.62 3.64
N ASP A 245 11.63 -10.31 3.05
CA ASP A 245 11.49 -10.85 1.70
C ASP A 245 10.30 -11.81 1.63
N LEU A 246 10.19 -12.72 2.62
CA LEU A 246 9.09 -13.66 2.69
C LEU A 246 7.74 -12.98 2.82
N ALA A 247 7.63 -11.98 3.71
CA ALA A 247 6.38 -11.26 3.94
C ALA A 247 5.87 -10.59 2.66
N LEU A 248 6.74 -9.91 1.92
CA LEU A 248 6.35 -9.23 0.68
C LEU A 248 6.13 -10.22 -0.47
N ALA A 249 7.00 -11.25 -0.61
CA ALA A 249 6.88 -12.27 -1.66
C ALA A 249 5.59 -13.08 -1.53
N ARG A 250 5.15 -13.44 -0.29
CA ARG A 250 3.90 -14.18 -0.08
C ARG A 250 2.67 -13.36 -0.49
N LEU A 251 2.66 -12.06 -0.21
CA LEU A 251 1.56 -11.19 -0.65
C LEU A 251 1.50 -11.08 -2.18
N LEU A 252 2.67 -10.96 -2.82
CA LEU A 252 2.78 -10.91 -4.29
C LEU A 252 2.46 -12.25 -4.97
N ALA A 253 2.49 -13.36 -4.24
CA ALA A 253 2.09 -14.65 -4.74
C ALA A 253 0.56 -14.84 -4.77
N GLU A 254 -0.20 -13.95 -4.11
CA GLU A 254 -1.66 -14.01 -4.12
C GLU A 254 -2.21 -13.52 -5.47
N PRO A 255 -2.99 -14.35 -6.20
CA PRO A 255 -3.55 -13.96 -7.49
C PRO A 255 -4.43 -12.70 -7.38
N GLY A 256 -4.18 -11.70 -8.22
CA GLY A 256 -4.89 -10.42 -8.19
C GLY A 256 -4.13 -9.30 -7.47
N VAL A 257 -3.10 -9.61 -6.69
CA VAL A 257 -2.21 -8.60 -6.10
C VAL A 257 -1.24 -8.10 -7.15
N ALA A 258 -1.41 -6.84 -7.54
CA ALA A 258 -0.55 -6.19 -8.54
C ALA A 258 0.73 -5.61 -7.91
N ALA A 259 0.61 -5.01 -6.74
CA ALA A 259 1.76 -4.42 -6.05
C ALA A 259 1.55 -4.41 -4.52
N VAL A 260 2.67 -4.37 -3.80
CA VAL A 260 2.71 -4.10 -2.36
C VAL A 260 3.46 -2.80 -2.11
N ILE A 261 2.98 -1.96 -1.18
CA ILE A 261 3.54 -0.62 -0.91
C ILE A 261 4.05 -0.51 0.53
N PRO A 262 5.22 -1.11 0.86
CA PRO A 262 5.87 -0.90 2.13
C PRO A 262 6.31 0.56 2.28
N GLY A 263 6.29 1.08 3.51
CA GLY A 263 6.94 2.33 3.86
C GLY A 263 8.43 2.14 4.10
N ALA A 264 9.22 3.17 3.80
CA ALA A 264 10.64 3.19 4.13
C ALA A 264 11.00 4.52 4.80
N SER A 265 11.72 4.45 5.92
CA SER A 265 12.21 5.62 6.66
C SER A 265 13.73 5.84 6.49
N LEU A 266 14.43 4.90 5.87
CA LEU A 266 15.85 4.93 5.55
C LEU A 266 16.10 4.35 4.15
N PRO A 267 17.16 4.76 3.44
CA PRO A 267 17.50 4.23 2.10
C PRO A 267 17.62 2.71 2.05
N GLU A 268 18.25 2.11 3.05
CA GLU A 268 18.39 0.67 3.17
C GLU A 268 17.06 -0.08 3.30
N HIS A 269 16.01 0.54 3.85
CA HIS A 269 14.67 -0.05 3.92
C HIS A 269 14.03 -0.16 2.52
N ALA A 270 14.21 0.87 1.69
CA ALA A 270 13.72 0.87 0.31
C ALA A 270 14.44 -0.20 -0.52
N THR A 271 15.77 -0.26 -0.41
CA THR A 271 16.59 -1.26 -1.11
C THR A 271 16.26 -2.70 -0.66
N ALA A 272 16.09 -2.93 0.65
CA ALA A 272 15.71 -4.23 1.17
C ALA A 272 14.31 -4.66 0.68
N SER A 273 13.33 -3.75 0.70
CA SER A 273 11.99 -4.04 0.17
C SER A 273 12.01 -4.34 -1.33
N ALA A 274 12.84 -3.61 -2.11
CA ALA A 274 13.00 -3.85 -3.54
C ALA A 274 13.50 -5.27 -3.85
N ALA A 275 14.46 -5.77 -3.09
CA ALA A 275 15.02 -7.12 -3.26
C ALA A 275 13.95 -8.22 -3.07
N ALA A 276 12.97 -8.01 -2.19
CA ALA A 276 11.86 -8.93 -1.97
C ALA A 276 11.01 -9.18 -3.23
N GLY A 277 10.95 -8.21 -4.14
CA GLY A 277 10.20 -8.30 -5.39
C GLY A 277 10.70 -9.38 -6.36
N ASP A 278 11.90 -9.90 -6.18
CA ASP A 278 12.50 -10.90 -7.07
C ASP A 278 12.25 -12.35 -6.60
N TRP A 279 11.87 -12.56 -5.34
CA TRP A 279 11.56 -13.91 -4.84
C TRP A 279 10.17 -14.35 -5.27
N VAL A 280 10.10 -15.40 -6.07
CA VAL A 280 8.85 -16.05 -6.49
C VAL A 280 8.71 -17.34 -5.72
N LEU A 281 7.74 -17.41 -4.82
CA LEU A 281 7.47 -18.60 -4.02
C LEU A 281 6.89 -19.73 -4.87
N THR A 282 7.32 -20.96 -4.60
CA THR A 282 6.68 -22.15 -5.18
C THR A 282 5.34 -22.44 -4.49
N PRO A 283 4.43 -23.22 -5.12
CA PRO A 283 3.19 -23.65 -4.47
C PRO A 283 3.40 -24.36 -3.13
N GLU A 284 4.48 -25.15 -3.00
CA GLU A 284 4.85 -25.85 -1.77
C GLU A 284 5.28 -24.87 -0.69
N GLU A 285 6.06 -23.85 -1.04
CA GLU A 285 6.47 -22.78 -0.12
C GLU A 285 5.27 -21.96 0.36
N ILE A 286 4.36 -21.61 -0.54
CA ILE A 286 3.10 -20.93 -0.20
C ILE A 286 2.30 -21.76 0.82
N ALA A 287 2.11 -23.06 0.53
CA ALA A 287 1.38 -23.95 1.42
C ALA A 287 2.07 -24.14 2.78
N GLU A 288 3.39 -24.05 2.86
CA GLU A 288 4.15 -24.11 4.11
C GLU A 288 4.00 -22.83 4.92
N VAL A 289 4.08 -21.65 4.27
CA VAL A 289 3.83 -20.35 4.92
C VAL A 289 2.39 -20.27 5.43
N ASP A 290 1.41 -20.76 4.67
CA ASP A 290 0.00 -20.76 5.08
C ASP A 290 -0.26 -21.70 6.28
N ARG A 291 0.57 -22.73 6.50
CA ARG A 291 0.52 -23.53 7.74
C ARG A 291 1.15 -22.83 8.93
N ILE A 292 2.17 -22.00 8.72
CA ILE A 292 2.79 -21.16 9.78
C ILE A 292 1.83 -20.06 10.21
N VAL A 293 1.12 -19.47 9.24
CA VAL A 293 0.15 -18.37 9.49
C VAL A 293 -1.23 -18.83 9.04
N PRO A 294 -1.86 -19.73 9.80
CA PRO A 294 -3.18 -20.23 9.43
C PRO A 294 -4.19 -19.08 9.44
N TYR A 295 -4.95 -18.97 8.37
CA TYR A 295 -6.03 -18.01 8.27
C TYR A 295 -7.37 -18.73 8.36
N ASP A 296 -8.18 -18.36 9.34
CA ASP A 296 -9.56 -18.82 9.48
C ASP A 296 -10.53 -17.74 8.99
N PRO A 297 -11.21 -17.94 7.85
CA PRO A 297 -12.23 -16.99 7.35
C PRO A 297 -13.37 -16.75 8.34
N ALA A 298 -13.69 -17.71 9.20
CA ALA A 298 -14.74 -17.60 10.22
C ALA A 298 -14.28 -16.78 11.45
N SER A 299 -12.97 -16.64 11.62
CA SER A 299 -12.35 -15.83 12.67
C SER A 299 -11.32 -14.89 12.06
N PRO A 300 -11.76 -13.87 11.29
CA PRO A 300 -10.89 -13.07 10.43
C PRO A 300 -9.89 -12.14 11.17
N GLY A 301 -9.67 -12.39 12.45
CA GLY A 301 -8.83 -11.53 13.29
C GLY A 301 -9.47 -10.16 13.55
N THR A 302 -8.95 -9.42 14.49
CA THR A 302 -9.31 -8.01 14.64
C THR A 302 -8.71 -7.28 13.44
N PRO A 303 -9.51 -6.51 12.65
CA PRO A 303 -8.92 -5.63 11.64
C PRO A 303 -7.82 -4.84 12.33
N SER A 304 -6.63 -4.81 11.76
CA SER A 304 -5.62 -3.89 12.25
C SER A 304 -6.18 -2.51 11.94
N THR A 305 -6.99 -2.01 12.86
CA THR A 305 -7.74 -0.79 12.63
C THR A 305 -6.76 0.36 12.50
N MET A 306 -6.39 0.70 11.25
CA MET A 306 -6.05 2.07 10.94
C MET A 306 -7.25 3.00 11.21
N ASN A 307 -8.44 2.44 11.44
CA ASN A 307 -9.66 3.14 11.83
C ASN A 307 -9.63 3.79 13.22
N GLY A 308 -8.52 3.74 13.94
CA GLY A 308 -8.33 4.38 15.24
C GLY A 308 -7.22 5.42 15.29
N PHE A 309 -6.61 5.80 14.15
CA PHE A 309 -5.75 6.97 14.13
C PHE A 309 -6.54 8.19 13.68
N PRO A 310 -6.54 9.28 14.44
CA PRO A 310 -6.81 10.59 13.85
C PRO A 310 -5.72 10.83 12.80
N VAL A 311 -6.14 11.07 11.58
CA VAL A 311 -5.32 11.54 10.47
C VAL A 311 -4.84 12.97 10.79
#